data_6ceac6bfcc8596b2b81aa8fa3647af52
#
_entry.id   6ceac6bfcc8596b2b81aa8fa3647af52
#
_cell.length_a   1.000
_cell.length_b   1.000
_cell.length_c   1.000
_cell.angle_alpha   90.00
_cell.angle_beta   90.00
_cell.angle_gamma   90.00
#
_symmetry.space_group_name_H-M   'P 1'
#
loop_
_entity.id
_entity.type
_entity.pdbx_description
1 polymer ?
#
loop_
_entity_poly.entity_id
_entity_poly.type
_entity_poly.pdbx_seq_one_letter_code
_entity_poly.pdbx_strand_id
1 'polypeptide(L)'
;MTVIAEPIQRVRLRALATKLRELSKYSSELYFPIVKFVELKMPLLFPDFHLQVMENTYFPPNIHGETVVEERVIRIREDIYLGAIRGVGRDRMTLAHEAGHYVLLVAKGFKFYRSFEGEKPEAFRDPEWQAKALAGELLCPFHLIRGMTASEIASVCGVSEQAAQYQKSHC
;
A
#
# COMPACT_ATOMS: atom_id res chain seq x y z
N MET A 1 -14.04 4.84 -19.28
CA MET A 1 -13.06 5.92 -19.07
C MET A 1 -12.01 5.44 -18.09
N THR A 2 -10.76 5.56 -18.46
CA THR A 2 -9.64 5.22 -17.58
C THR A 2 -9.28 6.43 -16.72
N VAL A 3 -9.04 6.21 -15.44
CA VAL A 3 -8.59 7.27 -14.53
C VAL A 3 -7.06 7.36 -14.61
N ILE A 4 -6.56 8.56 -14.82
CA ILE A 4 -5.12 8.84 -14.89
C ILE A 4 -4.74 9.72 -13.70
N ALA A 5 -3.73 9.31 -12.95
CA ALA A 5 -3.17 10.09 -11.86
C ALA A 5 -2.07 11.03 -12.37
N GLU A 6 -1.70 12.00 -11.56
CA GLU A 6 -0.47 12.75 -11.82
C GLU A 6 0.72 11.78 -11.83
N PRO A 7 1.69 11.99 -12.75
CA PRO A 7 2.81 11.06 -12.85
C PRO A 7 3.67 11.08 -11.59
N ILE A 8 3.99 9.89 -11.11
CA ILE A 8 4.95 9.72 -10.02
C ILE A 8 5.84 8.50 -10.29
N GLN A 9 7.13 8.71 -10.30
CA GLN A 9 8.09 7.65 -10.54
C GLN A 9 8.37 6.85 -9.27
N ARG A 10 8.83 5.60 -9.45
CA ARG A 10 9.14 4.69 -8.33
C ARG A 10 10.11 5.30 -7.32
N VAL A 11 11.11 6.05 -7.77
CA VAL A 11 12.08 6.69 -6.87
C VAL A 11 11.40 7.64 -5.88
N ARG A 12 10.36 8.33 -6.31
CA ARG A 12 9.58 9.23 -5.43
C ARG A 12 8.65 8.45 -4.49
N LEU A 13 8.08 7.35 -4.98
CA LEU A 13 7.28 6.46 -4.14
C LEU A 13 8.16 5.81 -3.07
N ARG A 14 9.38 5.43 -3.42
CA ARG A 14 10.39 4.93 -2.49
C ARG A 14 10.72 5.95 -1.40
N ALA A 15 10.95 7.20 -1.80
CA ALA A 15 11.23 8.29 -0.86
C ALA A 15 10.02 8.54 0.08
N LEU A 16 8.80 8.45 -0.45
CA LEU A 16 7.58 8.59 0.34
C LEU A 16 7.43 7.43 1.35
N ALA A 17 7.69 6.21 0.93
CA ALA A 17 7.67 5.05 1.83
C ALA A 17 8.70 5.19 2.96
N THR A 18 9.91 5.62 2.63
CA THR A 18 10.94 5.92 3.63
C THR A 18 10.46 6.97 4.63
N LYS A 19 9.84 8.05 4.14
CA LYS A 19 9.29 9.10 4.99
C LYS A 19 8.19 8.61 5.90
N LEU A 20 7.28 7.79 5.39
CA LEU A 20 6.21 7.18 6.21
C LEU A 20 6.79 6.30 7.32
N ARG A 21 7.83 5.52 7.02
CA ARG A 21 8.53 4.72 8.03
C ARG A 21 9.20 5.58 9.10
N GLU A 22 9.86 6.67 8.70
CA GLU A 22 10.47 7.62 9.63
C GLU A 22 9.45 8.25 10.56
N LEU A 23 8.36 8.77 10.00
CA LEU A 23 7.30 9.44 10.77
C LEU A 23 6.59 8.49 11.73
N SER A 24 6.49 7.21 11.38
CA SER A 24 5.89 6.18 12.23
C SER A 24 6.89 5.50 13.17
N LYS A 25 8.19 5.85 13.07
CA LYS A 25 9.29 5.28 13.86
C LYS A 25 9.55 3.79 13.55
N TYR A 26 9.35 3.40 12.29
CA TYR A 26 9.59 2.03 11.82
C TYR A 26 10.71 1.94 10.78
N SER A 27 11.65 2.90 10.77
CA SER A 27 12.71 2.99 9.75
C SER A 27 13.57 1.74 9.63
N SER A 28 13.89 1.08 10.75
CA SER A 28 14.78 -0.08 10.78
C SER A 28 14.04 -1.43 10.84
N GLU A 29 12.71 -1.41 10.86
CA GLU A 29 11.91 -2.62 10.97
C GLU A 29 11.81 -3.33 9.59
N LEU A 30 12.41 -4.51 9.48
CA LEU A 30 12.24 -5.34 8.26
C LEU A 30 10.79 -5.80 8.12
N TYR A 31 10.19 -6.28 9.20
CA TYR A 31 8.77 -6.62 9.23
C TYR A 31 7.98 -5.37 9.61
N PHE A 32 7.47 -4.66 8.59
CA PHE A 32 6.70 -3.45 8.82
C PHE A 32 5.35 -3.79 9.45
N PRO A 33 5.02 -3.25 10.63
CA PRO A 33 3.77 -3.58 11.32
C PRO A 33 2.58 -2.85 10.69
N ILE A 34 2.15 -3.29 9.51
CA ILE A 34 1.16 -2.58 8.69
C ILE A 34 -0.18 -2.37 9.41
N VAL A 35 -0.65 -3.34 10.19
CA VAL A 35 -1.92 -3.20 10.93
C VAL A 35 -1.80 -2.08 11.96
N LYS A 36 -0.74 -2.10 12.75
CA LYS A 36 -0.47 -1.03 13.75
C LYS A 36 -0.26 0.32 13.06
N PHE A 37 0.40 0.35 11.92
CA PHE A 37 0.59 1.56 11.14
C PHE A 37 -0.76 2.18 10.75
N VAL A 38 -1.65 1.38 10.18
CA VAL A 38 -2.97 1.86 9.73
C VAL A 38 -3.85 2.24 10.93
N GLU A 39 -3.86 1.44 11.99
CA GLU A 39 -4.72 1.69 13.15
C GLU A 39 -4.23 2.82 14.06
N LEU A 40 -2.91 2.91 14.28
CA LEU A 40 -2.36 3.77 15.33
C LEU A 40 -1.56 4.96 14.78
N LYS A 41 -0.88 4.81 13.65
CA LYS A 41 -0.01 5.86 13.11
C LYS A 41 -0.71 6.73 12.08
N MET A 42 -1.48 6.15 11.18
CA MET A 42 -2.22 6.93 10.18
C MET A 42 -3.19 7.95 10.81
N PRO A 43 -3.93 7.65 11.88
CA PRO A 43 -4.75 8.66 12.54
C PRO A 43 -3.97 9.83 13.12
N LEU A 44 -2.70 9.64 13.47
CA LEU A 44 -1.82 10.72 13.95
C LEU A 44 -1.27 11.55 12.79
N LEU A 45 -1.02 10.92 11.64
CA LEU A 45 -0.48 11.58 10.46
C LEU A 45 -1.56 12.27 9.61
N PHE A 46 -2.77 11.74 9.62
CA PHE A 46 -3.89 12.21 8.80
C PHE A 46 -5.10 12.45 9.70
N PRO A 47 -5.46 13.71 9.98
CA PRO A 47 -6.60 14.02 10.84
C PRO A 47 -7.89 13.39 10.32
N ASP A 48 -8.67 12.86 11.25
CA ASP A 48 -9.97 12.22 11.01
C ASP A 48 -9.91 10.89 10.26
N PHE A 49 -8.71 10.39 9.93
CA PHE A 49 -8.57 9.07 9.33
C PHE A 49 -9.02 7.98 10.30
N HIS A 50 -9.74 6.98 9.79
CA HIS A 50 -10.09 5.78 10.55
C HIS A 50 -10.15 4.54 9.67
N LEU A 51 -9.94 3.39 10.28
CA LEU A 51 -10.07 2.08 9.67
C LEU A 51 -11.39 1.47 10.10
N GLN A 52 -12.14 0.92 9.14
CA GLN A 52 -13.36 0.15 9.40
C GLN A 52 -13.17 -1.28 8.94
N VAL A 53 -13.37 -2.24 9.84
CA VAL A 53 -13.37 -3.67 9.51
C VAL A 53 -14.81 -4.07 9.19
N MET A 54 -15.02 -4.56 7.97
CA MET A 54 -16.35 -4.87 7.44
C MET A 54 -16.57 -6.38 7.46
N GLU A 55 -17.85 -6.79 7.66
CA GLU A 55 -18.25 -8.19 7.53
C GLU A 55 -17.84 -8.76 6.16
N ASN A 56 -17.53 -10.05 6.12
CA ASN A 56 -17.07 -10.72 4.89
C ASN A 56 -18.05 -10.63 3.72
N THR A 57 -19.32 -10.40 4.00
CA THR A 57 -20.38 -10.25 2.99
C THR A 57 -20.61 -8.80 2.53
N TYR A 58 -19.93 -7.83 3.12
CA TYR A 58 -20.10 -6.41 2.79
C TYR A 58 -19.71 -6.09 1.35
N PHE A 59 -18.59 -6.62 0.90
CA PHE A 59 -18.10 -6.44 -0.47
C PHE A 59 -18.51 -7.59 -1.37
N PRO A 60 -18.56 -7.37 -2.70
CA PRO A 60 -18.56 -8.49 -3.66
C PRO A 60 -17.36 -9.42 -3.41
N PRO A 61 -17.46 -10.72 -3.76
CA PRO A 61 -16.42 -11.71 -3.39
C PRO A 61 -14.99 -11.39 -3.83
N ASN A 62 -14.84 -10.66 -4.91
CA ASN A 62 -13.53 -10.29 -5.47
C ASN A 62 -12.97 -8.96 -4.90
N ILE A 63 -13.71 -8.28 -4.05
CA ILE A 63 -13.29 -7.02 -3.43
C ILE A 63 -12.89 -7.29 -1.98
N HIS A 64 -11.69 -6.89 -1.63
CA HIS A 64 -11.11 -7.17 -0.31
C HIS A 64 -11.08 -5.94 0.60
N GLY A 65 -11.12 -4.76 0.02
CA GLY A 65 -11.11 -3.50 0.74
C GLY A 65 -11.36 -2.33 -0.20
N GLU A 66 -11.55 -1.16 0.36
CA GLU A 66 -11.71 0.08 -0.39
C GLU A 66 -11.19 1.27 0.41
N THR A 67 -10.71 2.26 -0.32
CA THR A 67 -10.33 3.56 0.24
C THR A 67 -11.35 4.61 -0.21
N VAL A 68 -12.02 5.24 0.74
CA VAL A 68 -13.00 6.29 0.49
C VAL A 68 -12.48 7.60 1.09
N VAL A 69 -11.84 8.40 0.27
CA VAL A 69 -11.12 9.61 0.70
C VAL A 69 -12.05 10.65 1.28
N GLU A 70 -13.23 10.82 0.69
CA GLU A 70 -14.25 11.78 1.12
C GLU A 70 -14.73 11.50 2.55
N GLU A 71 -14.76 10.24 2.93
CA GLU A 71 -15.12 9.78 4.27
C GLU A 71 -13.91 9.60 5.19
N ARG A 72 -12.71 9.80 4.70
CA ARG A 72 -11.44 9.62 5.43
C ARG A 72 -11.29 8.23 6.02
N VAL A 73 -11.69 7.21 5.27
CA VAL A 73 -11.77 5.83 5.74
C VAL A 73 -11.11 4.87 4.77
N ILE A 74 -10.49 3.85 5.35
CA ILE A 74 -10.19 2.59 4.67
C ILE A 74 -11.15 1.56 5.24
N ARG A 75 -11.90 0.88 4.37
CA ARG A 75 -12.74 -0.26 4.74
C ARG A 75 -12.03 -1.53 4.29
N ILE A 76 -11.85 -2.46 5.19
CA ILE A 76 -11.18 -3.73 4.93
C ILE A 76 -12.08 -4.90 5.34
N ARG A 77 -12.11 -5.94 4.52
CA ARG A 77 -12.88 -7.14 4.84
C ARG A 77 -12.28 -7.87 6.05
N GLU A 78 -13.12 -8.37 6.93
CA GLU A 78 -12.69 -8.96 8.21
C GLU A 78 -11.68 -10.10 8.05
N ASP A 79 -11.90 -11.01 7.09
CA ASP A 79 -10.96 -12.11 6.86
C ASP A 79 -9.58 -11.63 6.42
N ILE A 80 -9.52 -10.55 5.63
CA ILE A 80 -8.27 -9.93 5.20
C ILE A 80 -7.58 -9.25 6.40
N TYR A 81 -8.34 -8.52 7.21
CA TYR A 81 -7.82 -7.88 8.42
C TYR A 81 -7.22 -8.90 9.39
N LEU A 82 -7.95 -9.97 9.67
CA LEU A 82 -7.47 -11.05 10.54
C LEU A 82 -6.26 -11.76 9.95
N GLY A 83 -6.26 -11.99 8.63
CA GLY A 83 -5.10 -12.55 7.93
C GLY A 83 -3.86 -11.67 8.02
N ALA A 84 -4.03 -10.36 7.89
CA ALA A 84 -2.92 -9.40 8.06
C ALA A 84 -2.35 -9.44 9.49
N ILE A 85 -3.21 -9.53 10.51
CA ILE A 85 -2.79 -9.70 11.91
C ILE A 85 -1.98 -10.99 12.09
N ARG A 86 -2.40 -12.08 11.46
CA ARG A 86 -1.70 -13.36 11.52
C ARG A 86 -0.42 -13.43 10.68
N GLY A 87 -0.11 -12.38 9.93
CA GLY A 87 1.09 -12.32 9.11
C GLY A 87 0.95 -12.92 7.71
N VAL A 88 -0.27 -13.12 7.21
CA VAL A 88 -0.49 -13.59 5.83
C VAL A 88 -0.04 -12.51 4.85
N GLY A 89 0.98 -12.81 4.05
CA GLY A 89 1.65 -11.83 3.18
C GLY A 89 0.71 -11.14 2.20
N ARG A 90 -0.18 -11.88 1.56
CA ARG A 90 -1.18 -11.33 0.64
C ARG A 90 -2.10 -10.32 1.35
N ASP A 91 -2.57 -10.66 2.53
CA ASP A 91 -3.51 -9.83 3.29
C ASP A 91 -2.83 -8.57 3.82
N ARG A 92 -1.58 -8.70 4.26
CA ARG A 92 -0.74 -7.55 4.62
C ARG A 92 -0.54 -6.62 3.44
N MET A 93 -0.27 -7.16 2.25
CA MET A 93 -0.11 -6.37 1.03
C MET A 93 -1.41 -5.69 0.63
N THR A 94 -2.55 -6.34 0.79
CA THR A 94 -3.86 -5.73 0.52
C THR A 94 -4.08 -4.49 1.39
N LEU A 95 -3.82 -4.60 2.70
CA LEU A 95 -3.96 -3.46 3.60
C LEU A 95 -2.95 -2.34 3.26
N ALA A 96 -1.73 -2.70 2.92
CA ALA A 96 -0.72 -1.72 2.49
C ALA A 96 -1.10 -1.03 1.18
N HIS A 97 -1.76 -1.73 0.27
CA HIS A 97 -2.26 -1.18 -0.99
C HIS A 97 -3.34 -0.12 -0.73
N GLU A 98 -4.30 -0.41 0.14
CA GLU A 98 -5.33 0.57 0.51
C GLU A 98 -4.72 1.78 1.24
N ALA A 99 -3.76 1.55 2.14
CA ALA A 99 -3.00 2.63 2.77
C ALA A 99 -2.25 3.48 1.73
N GLY A 100 -1.69 2.84 0.71
CA GLY A 100 -1.03 3.52 -0.41
C GLY A 100 -1.99 4.44 -1.17
N HIS A 101 -3.18 3.98 -1.50
CA HIS A 101 -4.21 4.82 -2.12
C HIS A 101 -4.55 6.03 -1.24
N TYR A 102 -4.78 5.79 0.04
CA TYR A 102 -5.13 6.86 0.97
C TYR A 102 -4.04 7.92 1.04
N VAL A 103 -2.80 7.51 1.26
CA VAL A 103 -1.66 8.43 1.38
C VAL A 103 -1.48 9.25 0.11
N LEU A 104 -1.55 8.61 -1.07
CA LEU A 104 -1.38 9.31 -2.34
C LEU A 104 -2.52 10.29 -2.61
N LEU A 105 -3.76 9.92 -2.30
CA LEU A 105 -4.92 10.75 -2.56
C LEU A 105 -5.03 11.95 -1.60
N VAL A 106 -4.70 11.75 -0.33
CA VAL A 106 -4.88 12.77 0.71
C VAL A 106 -3.62 13.59 0.91
N ALA A 107 -2.48 12.92 1.16
CA ALA A 107 -1.24 13.60 1.52
C ALA A 107 -0.58 14.32 0.35
N LYS A 108 -0.73 13.80 -0.86
CA LYS A 108 -0.12 14.39 -2.07
C LYS A 108 -1.05 15.27 -2.87
N GLY A 109 -2.34 15.37 -2.49
CA GLY A 109 -3.30 16.17 -3.24
C GLY A 109 -3.44 15.70 -4.69
N PHE A 110 -3.46 14.40 -4.92
CA PHE A 110 -3.50 13.80 -6.25
C PHE A 110 -4.72 14.24 -7.02
N LYS A 111 -4.49 14.73 -8.23
CA LYS A 111 -5.53 15.04 -9.19
C LYS A 111 -5.66 13.87 -10.15
N PHE A 112 -6.88 13.47 -10.44
CA PHE A 112 -7.17 12.46 -11.43
C PHE A 112 -7.65 13.11 -12.73
N TYR A 113 -7.14 12.60 -13.84
CA TYR A 113 -7.55 13.00 -15.17
C TYR A 113 -8.27 11.83 -15.81
N ARG A 114 -9.28 12.11 -16.63
CA ARG A 114 -9.95 11.08 -17.41
C ARG A 114 -9.33 11.01 -18.80
N SER A 115 -8.96 9.81 -19.23
CA SER A 115 -8.50 9.58 -20.60
C SER A 115 -9.66 9.19 -21.51
N PHE A 116 -9.44 9.30 -22.79
CA PHE A 116 -10.39 8.81 -23.80
C PHE A 116 -10.43 7.27 -23.77
N GLU A 117 -11.57 6.70 -24.20
CA GLU A 117 -11.73 5.24 -24.29
C GLU A 117 -10.60 4.61 -25.11
N GLY A 118 -10.03 3.52 -24.57
CA GLY A 118 -9.00 2.74 -25.25
C GLY A 118 -7.56 3.15 -24.96
N GLU A 119 -7.32 4.30 -24.33
CA GLU A 119 -5.98 4.66 -23.89
C GLU A 119 -5.64 3.97 -22.56
N LYS A 120 -4.57 3.17 -22.59
CA LYS A 120 -4.02 2.59 -21.38
C LYS A 120 -2.96 3.54 -20.83
N PRO A 121 -3.10 4.03 -19.57
CA PRO A 121 -2.12 4.94 -19.00
C PRO A 121 -0.76 4.26 -18.87
N GLU A 122 0.30 5.04 -18.99
CA GLU A 122 1.64 4.60 -18.60
C GLU A 122 1.63 4.25 -17.10
N ALA A 123 2.43 3.26 -16.70
CA ALA A 123 2.43 2.74 -15.33
C ALA A 123 2.53 3.85 -14.28
N PHE A 124 3.43 4.80 -14.46
CA PHE A 124 3.63 5.90 -13.51
C PHE A 124 2.47 6.91 -13.45
N ARG A 125 1.43 6.75 -14.28
CA ARG A 125 0.17 7.52 -14.27
C ARG A 125 -1.03 6.68 -13.85
N ASP A 126 -0.83 5.39 -13.63
CA ASP A 126 -1.89 4.48 -13.18
C ASP A 126 -1.97 4.52 -11.66
N PRO A 127 -3.09 4.99 -11.07
CA PRO A 127 -3.25 5.06 -9.62
C PRO A 127 -3.13 3.70 -8.95
N GLU A 128 -3.55 2.63 -9.61
CA GLU A 128 -3.40 1.27 -9.07
C GLU A 128 -1.94 0.85 -9.00
N TRP A 129 -1.17 1.13 -10.06
CA TRP A 129 0.26 0.87 -10.06
C TRP A 129 0.98 1.69 -8.98
N GLN A 130 0.62 2.96 -8.85
CA GLN A 130 1.23 3.85 -7.85
C GLN A 130 1.01 3.33 -6.44
N ALA A 131 -0.22 2.93 -6.11
CA ALA A 131 -0.56 2.39 -4.80
C ALA A 131 0.15 1.06 -4.53
N LYS A 132 0.21 0.17 -5.54
CA LYS A 132 0.95 -1.10 -5.45
C LYS A 132 2.44 -0.88 -5.23
N ALA A 133 3.03 0.03 -6.00
CA ALA A 133 4.46 0.34 -5.90
C ALA A 133 4.79 0.93 -4.52
N LEU A 134 3.96 1.85 -4.02
CA LEU A 134 4.14 2.42 -2.68
C LEU A 134 4.02 1.34 -1.61
N ALA A 135 3.03 0.45 -1.72
CA ALA A 135 2.86 -0.67 -0.78
C ALA A 135 4.09 -1.58 -0.76
N GLY A 136 4.61 -1.92 -1.93
CA GLY A 136 5.84 -2.74 -2.04
C GLY A 136 7.05 -2.05 -1.42
N GLU A 137 7.25 -0.78 -1.70
CA GLU A 137 8.35 0.00 -1.11
C GLU A 137 8.20 0.17 0.41
N LEU A 138 6.96 0.23 0.90
CA LEU A 138 6.68 0.34 2.33
C LEU A 138 6.98 -0.97 3.07
N LEU A 139 6.52 -2.11 2.53
CA LEU A 139 6.70 -3.43 3.15
C LEU A 139 8.09 -4.03 2.92
N CYS A 140 8.73 -3.71 1.78
CA CYS A 140 10.04 -4.24 1.41
C CYS A 140 10.98 -3.08 1.03
N PRO A 141 11.47 -2.32 2.02
CA PRO A 141 12.24 -1.12 1.73
C PRO A 141 13.61 -1.46 1.13
N PHE A 142 13.91 -0.82 0.02
CA PHE A 142 15.12 -1.02 -0.77
C PHE A 142 16.39 -1.08 0.08
N HIS A 143 16.56 -0.13 0.98
CA HIS A 143 17.80 -0.01 1.76
C HIS A 143 17.98 -1.14 2.80
N LEU A 144 16.91 -1.84 3.17
CA LEU A 144 16.97 -2.94 4.13
C LEU A 144 17.07 -4.32 3.46
N ILE A 145 16.57 -4.46 2.22
CA ILE A 145 16.51 -5.75 1.53
C ILE A 145 17.69 -6.01 0.59
N ARG A 146 18.57 -5.06 0.42
CA ARG A 146 19.74 -5.19 -0.49
C ARG A 146 20.54 -6.43 -0.17
N GLY A 147 20.86 -7.20 -1.19
CA GLY A 147 21.65 -8.44 -1.07
C GLY A 147 20.89 -9.66 -0.58
N MET A 148 19.59 -9.52 -0.25
CA MET A 148 18.76 -10.65 0.18
C MET A 148 18.21 -11.40 -1.04
N THR A 149 17.97 -12.71 -0.87
CA THR A 149 17.22 -13.52 -1.84
C THR A 149 15.72 -13.20 -1.72
N ALA A 150 14.95 -13.53 -2.76
CA ALA A 150 13.49 -13.35 -2.70
C ALA A 150 12.86 -14.14 -1.54
N SER A 151 13.36 -15.35 -1.26
CA SER A 151 12.89 -16.16 -0.15
C SER A 151 13.17 -15.51 1.22
N GLU A 152 14.36 -14.93 1.39
CA GLU A 152 14.72 -14.20 2.60
C GLU A 152 13.84 -12.96 2.78
N ILE A 153 13.64 -12.18 1.73
CA ILE A 153 12.76 -11.00 1.75
C ILE A 153 11.34 -11.39 2.15
N ALA A 154 10.79 -12.44 1.51
CA ALA A 154 9.45 -12.92 1.83
C ALA A 154 9.31 -13.26 3.30
N SER A 155 10.30 -13.95 3.86
CA SER A 155 10.31 -14.36 5.27
C SER A 155 10.41 -13.17 6.23
N VAL A 156 11.40 -12.30 6.04
CA VAL A 156 11.67 -11.21 6.99
C VAL A 156 10.73 -10.03 6.86
N CYS A 157 10.22 -9.77 5.66
CA CYS A 157 9.28 -8.67 5.43
C CYS A 157 7.81 -9.10 5.56
N GLY A 158 7.53 -10.40 5.63
CA GLY A 158 6.17 -10.89 5.75
C GLY A 158 5.31 -10.63 4.52
N VAL A 159 5.85 -10.92 3.34
CA VAL A 159 5.19 -10.81 2.03
C VAL A 159 5.26 -12.14 1.30
N SER A 160 4.48 -12.30 0.22
CA SER A 160 4.58 -13.48 -0.63
C SER A 160 5.92 -13.51 -1.37
N GLU A 161 6.37 -14.71 -1.79
CA GLU A 161 7.58 -14.82 -2.62
C GLU A 161 7.44 -14.08 -3.93
N GLN A 162 6.25 -14.07 -4.52
CA GLN A 162 5.98 -13.32 -5.75
C GLN A 162 6.18 -11.81 -5.53
N ALA A 163 5.65 -11.27 -4.45
CA ALA A 163 5.85 -9.87 -4.10
C ALA A 163 7.32 -9.54 -3.80
N ALA A 164 8.01 -10.43 -3.09
CA ALA A 164 9.43 -10.30 -2.80
C ALA A 164 10.28 -10.30 -4.08
N GLN A 165 9.99 -11.21 -5.01
CA GLN A 165 10.69 -11.29 -6.30
C GLN A 165 10.46 -10.02 -7.12
N TYR A 166 9.22 -9.55 -7.18
CA TYR A 166 8.88 -8.31 -7.88
C TYR A 166 9.64 -7.12 -7.28
N GLN A 167 9.62 -6.97 -5.96
CA GLN A 167 10.29 -5.87 -5.27
C GLN A 167 11.81 -5.93 -5.48
N LYS A 168 12.40 -7.11 -5.38
CA LYS A 168 13.82 -7.32 -5.63
C LYS A 168 14.22 -6.90 -7.05
N SER A 169 13.41 -7.18 -8.05
CA SER A 169 13.69 -6.83 -9.45
C SER A 169 13.69 -5.33 -9.71
N HIS A 170 13.16 -4.53 -8.77
CA HIS A 170 13.09 -3.07 -8.85
C HIS A 170 14.10 -2.37 -7.91
N CYS A 171 14.99 -3.13 -7.32
CA CYS A 171 16.09 -2.59 -6.49
C CYS A 171 17.25 -2.09 -7.33
#